data_4474b393eb5fa8b25257926c09a7e717
#
_entry.id   4474b393eb5fa8b25257926c09a7e717
#
_cell.length_a   1.000
_cell.length_b   1.000
_cell.length_c   1.000
_cell.angle_alpha   90.00
_cell.angle_beta   90.00
_cell.angle_gamma   90.00
#
_symmetry.space_group_name_H-M   'P 1'
#
loop_
_entity.id
_entity.type
_entity.pdbx_description
1 polymer ?
#
loop_
_entity_poly.entity_id
_entity_poly.type
_entity_poly.pdbx_seq_one_letter_code
_entity_poly.pdbx_strand_id
1 'polypeptide(L)'
;KRNASELKKVGIRGDVARHFLRNSVFTPTLQTEIVDAIAQNWTADGWKDLLRYLRYVDSELEARFIVNSMRMAQQQHLDQPAVTGVMLVGVTPVFELADGRVLVPAPVDYVHFNAKFRAFLGEPQLLEKRVRIDVAGKVSALAAEQIQAHGWELSRNVRFQGAPNYALDEAEPIEMPLPFETPELDGTFNSSETNSSETLPASQPPKNDTQR
;
A
#
# COMPACT_ATOMS: atom_id res chain seq x y z
N LYS A 1 4.91 1.96 31.93
CA LYS A 1 6.15 2.52 32.56
C LYS A 1 7.40 2.15 31.74
N ARG A 2 7.57 0.89 31.24
CA ARG A 2 8.73 0.43 30.44
C ARG A 2 8.91 1.31 29.19
N ASN A 3 7.91 1.39 28.32
CA ASN A 3 7.99 2.09 27.03
C ASN A 3 8.39 3.57 27.17
N ALA A 4 7.84 4.27 28.18
CA ALA A 4 8.23 5.66 28.46
C ALA A 4 9.71 5.78 28.89
N SER A 5 10.21 4.79 29.64
CA SER A 5 11.62 4.75 30.04
C SER A 5 12.54 4.52 28.84
N GLU A 6 12.19 3.59 27.96
CA GLU A 6 12.98 3.30 26.75
C GLU A 6 13.02 4.51 25.80
N LEU A 7 11.88 5.13 25.52
CA LEU A 7 11.84 6.35 24.70
C LEU A 7 12.70 7.48 25.30
N LYS A 8 12.71 7.59 26.64
CA LYS A 8 13.54 8.59 27.32
C LYS A 8 15.05 8.32 27.13
N LYS A 9 15.48 7.06 27.11
CA LYS A 9 16.89 6.70 26.89
C LYS A 9 17.37 7.13 25.52
N VAL A 10 16.51 7.00 24.49
CA VAL A 10 16.82 7.41 23.12
C VAL A 10 16.47 8.88 22.83
N GLY A 11 16.30 9.70 23.87
CA GLY A 11 16.11 11.15 23.73
C GLY A 11 14.71 11.59 23.31
N ILE A 12 13.74 10.68 23.24
CA ILE A 12 12.34 10.99 22.90
C ILE A 12 11.55 11.20 24.18
N ARG A 13 11.17 12.45 24.45
CA ARG A 13 10.57 12.90 25.72
C ARG A 13 9.40 13.85 25.46
N GLY A 14 8.70 14.22 26.55
CA GLY A 14 7.67 15.26 26.54
C GLY A 14 6.41 14.82 25.82
N ASP A 15 5.83 15.73 25.02
CA ASP A 15 4.52 15.55 24.42
C ASP A 15 4.50 14.47 23.33
N VAL A 16 5.59 14.34 22.58
CA VAL A 16 5.68 13.30 21.51
C VAL A 16 5.52 11.90 22.12
N ALA A 17 6.32 11.57 23.12
CA ALA A 17 6.22 10.27 23.80
C ALA A 17 4.85 10.09 24.48
N ARG A 18 4.36 11.14 25.15
CA ARG A 18 3.10 11.10 25.90
C ARG A 18 1.89 10.85 24.99
N HIS A 19 1.80 11.57 23.86
CA HIS A 19 0.68 11.43 22.93
C HIS A 19 0.68 10.05 22.28
N PHE A 20 1.82 9.55 21.82
CA PHE A 20 1.92 8.20 21.28
C PHE A 20 1.47 7.14 22.32
N LEU A 21 2.04 7.20 23.55
CA LEU A 21 1.73 6.21 24.59
C LEU A 21 0.27 6.28 25.10
N ARG A 22 -0.45 7.36 24.83
CA ARG A 22 -1.88 7.50 25.14
C ARG A 22 -2.80 7.13 24.00
N ASN A 23 -2.29 6.93 22.81
CA ASN A 23 -3.12 6.49 21.70
C ASN A 23 -3.57 5.04 21.91
N SER A 24 -4.86 4.86 22.20
CA SER A 24 -5.48 3.57 22.53
C SER A 24 -5.57 2.60 21.35
N VAL A 25 -5.43 3.09 20.14
CA VAL A 25 -5.38 2.26 18.91
C VAL A 25 -4.15 1.35 18.93
N PHE A 26 -3.03 1.83 19.50
CA PHE A 26 -1.87 1.01 19.72
C PHE A 26 -2.00 0.24 21.04
N THR A 27 -2.31 -1.05 20.96
CA THR A 27 -2.28 -1.93 22.13
C THR A 27 -0.93 -1.87 22.84
N PRO A 28 -0.83 -2.25 24.11
CA PRO A 28 0.46 -2.28 24.83
C PRO A 28 1.55 -3.08 24.09
N THR A 29 1.16 -4.15 23.39
CA THR A 29 2.08 -4.96 22.58
C THR A 29 2.60 -4.17 21.38
N LEU A 30 1.70 -3.56 20.58
CA LEU A 30 2.09 -2.74 19.41
C LEU A 30 2.97 -1.55 19.83
N GLN A 31 2.64 -0.89 20.97
CA GLN A 31 3.49 0.18 21.51
C GLN A 31 4.88 -0.32 21.87
N THR A 32 4.97 -1.50 22.48
CA THR A 32 6.26 -2.08 22.88
C THR A 32 7.11 -2.41 21.65
N GLU A 33 6.53 -2.95 20.62
CA GLU A 33 7.25 -3.27 19.39
C GLU A 33 7.79 -2.03 18.67
N ILE A 34 7.00 -0.96 18.58
CA ILE A 34 7.47 0.31 18.04
C ILE A 34 8.64 0.85 18.87
N VAL A 35 8.51 0.83 20.20
CA VAL A 35 9.56 1.32 21.10
C VAL A 35 10.82 0.50 21.01
N ASP A 36 10.70 -0.82 20.92
CA ASP A 36 11.85 -1.73 20.78
C ASP A 36 12.54 -1.53 19.41
N ALA A 37 11.79 -1.32 18.34
CA ALA A 37 12.33 -0.98 17.01
C ALA A 37 13.13 0.33 17.03
N ILE A 38 12.59 1.37 17.66
CA ILE A 38 13.28 2.65 17.84
C ILE A 38 14.54 2.46 18.69
N ALA A 39 14.47 1.69 19.76
CA ALA A 39 15.61 1.47 20.67
C ALA A 39 16.77 0.72 19.98
N GLN A 40 16.45 -0.19 19.04
CA GLN A 40 17.47 -0.90 18.25
C GLN A 40 18.13 -0.01 17.20
N ASN A 41 17.43 1.00 16.70
CA ASN A 41 17.88 1.90 15.63
C ASN A 41 17.86 3.37 16.11
N TRP A 42 18.21 3.62 17.37
CA TRP A 42 18.06 4.93 17.98
C TRP A 42 18.88 6.06 17.32
N THR A 43 19.93 5.70 16.60
CA THR A 43 20.75 6.65 15.84
C THR A 43 20.11 7.12 14.54
N ALA A 44 19.05 6.45 14.08
CA ALA A 44 18.37 6.82 12.85
C ALA A 44 17.57 8.13 13.03
N ASP A 45 17.61 8.97 12.02
CA ASP A 45 16.80 10.19 11.98
C ASP A 45 15.32 9.89 11.70
N GLY A 46 14.44 10.82 12.02
CA GLY A 46 13.02 10.75 11.68
C GLY A 46 12.11 10.08 12.72
N TRP A 47 12.64 9.36 13.73
CA TRP A 47 11.81 8.68 14.74
C TRP A 47 10.83 9.62 15.47
N LYS A 48 11.24 10.86 15.74
CA LYS A 48 10.35 11.84 16.39
C LYS A 48 9.18 12.22 15.49
N ASP A 49 9.41 12.33 14.20
CA ASP A 49 8.38 12.70 13.24
C ASP A 49 7.42 11.54 12.99
N LEU A 50 7.94 10.31 12.92
CA LEU A 50 7.11 9.11 12.93
C LEU A 50 6.20 9.09 14.17
N LEU A 51 6.74 9.25 15.37
CA LEU A 51 5.94 9.25 16.61
C LEU A 51 4.94 10.42 16.68
N ARG A 52 5.26 11.57 16.09
CA ARG A 52 4.29 12.67 15.95
C ARG A 52 3.13 12.29 15.06
N TYR A 53 3.39 11.55 14.00
CA TYR A 53 2.35 11.03 13.11
C TYR A 53 1.49 9.98 13.80
N LEU A 54 2.08 9.03 14.54
CA LEU A 54 1.36 7.94 15.20
C LEU A 54 0.27 8.41 16.17
N ARG A 55 0.33 9.65 16.64
CA ARG A 55 -0.75 10.22 17.48
C ARG A 55 -2.08 10.41 16.74
N TYR A 56 -2.03 10.50 15.40
CA TYR A 56 -3.19 10.73 14.55
C TYR A 56 -3.77 9.44 13.95
N VAL A 57 -3.06 8.33 14.11
CA VAL A 57 -3.56 7.02 13.69
C VAL A 57 -4.79 6.67 14.52
N ASP A 58 -5.91 6.43 13.85
CA ASP A 58 -7.21 6.18 14.46
C ASP A 58 -7.80 4.80 14.13
N SER A 59 -7.13 4.02 13.28
CA SER A 59 -7.55 2.67 12.92
C SER A 59 -6.54 1.60 13.33
N GLU A 60 -7.04 0.47 13.83
CA GLU A 60 -6.21 -0.69 14.16
C GLU A 60 -5.49 -1.24 12.93
N LEU A 61 -6.12 -1.19 11.76
CA LEU A 61 -5.54 -1.65 10.51
C LEU A 61 -4.29 -0.84 10.16
N GLU A 62 -4.34 0.48 10.26
CA GLU A 62 -3.20 1.36 10.02
C GLU A 62 -2.10 1.14 11.07
N ALA A 63 -2.47 1.02 12.35
CA ALA A 63 -1.50 0.73 13.40
C ALA A 63 -0.76 -0.59 13.15
N ARG A 64 -1.47 -1.65 12.77
CA ARG A 64 -0.88 -2.95 12.42
C ARG A 64 -0.01 -2.87 11.16
N PHE A 65 -0.45 -2.13 10.15
CA PHE A 65 0.34 -1.89 8.94
C PHE A 65 1.70 -1.27 9.29
N ILE A 66 1.70 -0.21 10.11
CA ILE A 66 2.93 0.49 10.50
C ILE A 66 3.86 -0.45 11.31
N VAL A 67 3.32 -1.17 12.29
CA VAL A 67 4.11 -2.11 13.09
C VAL A 67 4.69 -3.24 12.24
N ASN A 68 3.90 -3.79 11.33
CA ASN A 68 4.36 -4.85 10.43
C ASN A 68 5.41 -4.34 9.43
N SER A 69 5.29 -3.09 8.97
CA SER A 69 6.32 -2.45 8.15
C SER A 69 7.65 -2.34 8.90
N MET A 70 7.60 -1.97 10.18
CA MET A 70 8.80 -1.91 11.03
C MET A 70 9.41 -3.30 11.27
N ARG A 71 8.58 -4.32 11.54
CA ARG A 71 9.04 -5.71 11.70
C ARG A 71 9.72 -6.22 10.43
N MET A 72 9.11 -5.94 9.29
CA MET A 72 9.63 -6.33 7.99
C MET A 72 10.98 -5.67 7.71
N ALA A 73 11.10 -4.39 8.00
CA ALA A 73 12.37 -3.66 7.87
C ALA A 73 13.44 -4.20 8.83
N GLN A 74 13.09 -4.53 10.07
CA GLN A 74 14.03 -5.09 11.06
C GLN A 74 14.56 -6.46 10.65
N GLN A 75 13.71 -7.33 10.12
CA GLN A 75 14.13 -8.67 9.71
C GLN A 75 15.10 -8.65 8.54
N GLN A 76 14.94 -7.71 7.63
CA GLN A 76 15.88 -7.50 6.52
C GLN A 76 17.28 -7.06 7.02
N HIS A 77 17.36 -6.54 8.25
CA HIS A 77 18.63 -6.08 8.84
C HIS A 77 19.66 -7.17 9.13
N LEU A 78 19.25 -8.43 9.28
CA LEU A 78 20.20 -9.51 9.54
C LEU A 78 21.20 -9.69 8.37
N ASP A 79 20.81 -9.27 7.15
CA ASP A 79 21.60 -9.40 5.94
C ASP A 79 21.78 -8.07 5.17
N GLN A 80 21.43 -6.91 5.79
CA GLN A 80 21.36 -5.63 5.08
C GLN A 80 22.05 -4.48 5.85
N PRO A 81 22.38 -3.37 5.15
CA PRO A 81 22.94 -2.18 5.79
C PRO A 81 22.03 -1.60 6.87
N ALA A 82 22.64 -1.00 7.89
CA ALA A 82 21.91 -0.39 9.00
C ALA A 82 20.92 0.68 8.51
N VAL A 83 19.80 0.83 9.23
CA VAL A 83 18.86 1.94 9.05
C VAL A 83 19.50 3.23 9.57
N THR A 84 19.54 4.23 8.74
CA THR A 84 20.07 5.57 9.06
C THR A 84 18.98 6.62 9.19
N GLY A 85 17.79 6.35 8.65
CA GLY A 85 16.66 7.26 8.72
C GLY A 85 15.32 6.56 8.54
N VAL A 86 14.27 7.20 9.00
CA VAL A 86 12.89 6.82 8.73
C VAL A 86 12.10 8.05 8.33
N MET A 87 11.32 7.93 7.27
CA MET A 87 10.39 8.95 6.82
C MET A 87 9.00 8.34 6.59
N LEU A 88 8.00 9.20 6.46
CA LEU A 88 6.65 8.79 6.07
C LEU A 88 6.37 9.28 4.65
N VAL A 89 5.96 8.36 3.80
CA VAL A 89 5.42 8.66 2.47
C VAL A 89 3.94 8.30 2.49
N GLY A 90 3.09 9.30 2.63
CA GLY A 90 1.70 9.10 3.03
C GLY A 90 1.60 8.45 4.41
N VAL A 91 1.05 7.25 4.48
CA VAL A 91 0.94 6.44 5.72
C VAL A 91 2.04 5.37 5.82
N THR A 92 2.90 5.26 4.83
CA THR A 92 3.89 4.19 4.73
C THR A 92 5.21 4.61 5.37
N PRO A 93 5.69 3.93 6.41
CA PRO A 93 7.04 4.11 6.89
C PRO A 93 8.05 3.62 5.84
N VAL A 94 9.01 4.45 5.54
CA VAL A 94 10.07 4.21 4.56
C VAL A 94 11.41 4.38 5.25
N PHE A 95 12.36 3.50 5.01
CA PHE A 95 13.62 3.44 5.75
C PHE A 95 14.81 3.76 4.84
N GLU A 96 15.61 4.72 5.24
CA GLU A 96 16.90 5.00 4.61
C GLU A 96 17.97 4.05 5.16
N LEU A 97 18.77 3.48 4.27
CA LEU A 97 19.83 2.53 4.59
C LEU A 97 21.21 3.18 4.45
N ALA A 98 22.20 2.68 5.19
CA ALA A 98 23.56 3.22 5.22
C ALA A 98 24.28 3.17 3.86
N ASP A 99 23.82 2.35 2.92
CA ASP A 99 24.35 2.28 1.55
C ASP A 99 23.64 3.23 0.57
N GLY A 100 22.78 4.10 1.07
CA GLY A 100 22.01 5.09 0.29
C GLY A 100 20.78 4.55 -0.41
N ARG A 101 20.42 3.27 -0.20
CA ARG A 101 19.13 2.73 -0.65
C ARG A 101 17.99 3.16 0.27
N VAL A 102 16.80 3.12 -0.28
CA VAL A 102 15.55 3.34 0.45
C VAL A 102 14.73 2.07 0.42
N LEU A 103 14.39 1.55 1.59
CA LEU A 103 13.54 0.37 1.74
C LEU A 103 12.09 0.79 2.00
N VAL A 104 11.18 0.27 1.19
CA VAL A 104 9.72 0.41 1.33
C VAL A 104 9.13 -0.94 1.71
N PRO A 105 8.91 -1.23 3.00
CA PRO A 105 8.23 -2.45 3.42
C PRO A 105 6.73 -2.33 3.14
N ALA A 106 6.18 -3.33 2.47
CA ALA A 106 4.76 -3.44 2.17
C ALA A 106 4.19 -4.75 2.75
N PRO A 107 3.81 -4.78 4.04
CA PRO A 107 3.26 -5.96 4.71
C PRO A 107 1.79 -6.20 4.32
N VAL A 108 1.54 -6.38 3.03
CA VAL A 108 0.22 -6.58 2.44
C VAL A 108 0.18 -7.89 1.66
N ASP A 109 -1.00 -8.47 1.53
CA ASP A 109 -1.24 -9.71 0.80
C ASP A 109 -1.17 -9.52 -0.71
N TYR A 110 -1.59 -8.34 -1.20
CA TYR A 110 -1.62 -8.05 -2.63
C TYR A 110 -1.42 -6.57 -2.94
N VAL A 111 -0.52 -6.29 -3.90
CA VAL A 111 -0.31 -4.97 -4.47
C VAL A 111 -0.84 -4.93 -5.90
N HIS A 112 -1.79 -4.04 -6.17
CA HIS A 112 -2.27 -3.78 -7.52
C HIS A 112 -2.06 -2.33 -7.92
N PHE A 113 -1.93 -2.07 -9.22
CA PHE A 113 -1.74 -0.72 -9.73
C PHE A 113 -3.07 0.04 -9.75
N ASN A 114 -3.14 1.11 -8.97
CA ASN A 114 -4.29 2.01 -8.89
C ASN A 114 -3.82 3.47 -8.75
N ALA A 115 -4.76 4.41 -8.65
CA ALA A 115 -4.45 5.84 -8.55
C ALA A 115 -3.59 6.18 -7.31
N LYS A 116 -3.81 5.52 -6.16
CA LYS A 116 -3.03 5.74 -4.93
C LYS A 116 -1.61 5.22 -5.10
N PHE A 117 -1.45 4.04 -5.67
CA PHE A 117 -0.12 3.46 -5.90
C PHE A 117 0.66 4.26 -6.96
N ARG A 118 0.00 4.75 -8.01
CA ARG A 118 0.60 5.67 -8.98
C ARG A 118 1.09 6.95 -8.30
N ALA A 119 0.30 7.55 -7.42
CA ALA A 119 0.70 8.74 -6.66
C ALA A 119 1.93 8.44 -5.78
N PHE A 120 1.95 7.28 -5.11
CA PHE A 120 3.09 6.84 -4.30
C PHE A 120 4.38 6.71 -5.13
N LEU A 121 4.31 6.13 -6.33
CA LEU A 121 5.48 6.03 -7.23
C LEU A 121 6.02 7.39 -7.65
N GLY A 122 5.16 8.41 -7.73
CA GLY A 122 5.52 9.78 -8.10
C GLY A 122 5.92 10.68 -6.93
N GLU A 123 6.04 10.15 -5.70
CA GLU A 123 6.37 10.95 -4.53
C GLU A 123 7.77 11.58 -4.63
N PRO A 124 7.89 12.92 -4.50
CA PRO A 124 9.16 13.62 -4.67
C PRO A 124 10.27 13.11 -3.76
N GLN A 125 9.91 12.62 -2.57
CA GLN A 125 10.86 12.09 -1.58
C GLN A 125 11.53 10.79 -2.02
N LEU A 126 10.94 10.07 -2.99
CA LEU A 126 11.43 8.81 -3.53
C LEU A 126 12.07 8.97 -4.92
N LEU A 127 11.82 10.11 -5.59
CA LEU A 127 12.44 10.41 -6.86
C LEU A 127 13.97 10.47 -6.70
N GLU A 128 14.69 9.96 -7.68
CA GLU A 128 16.17 9.92 -7.70
C GLU A 128 16.81 9.04 -6.60
N LYS A 129 16.02 8.38 -5.77
CA LYS A 129 16.52 7.41 -4.79
C LYS A 129 16.60 6.00 -5.40
N ARG A 130 17.55 5.21 -4.91
CA ARG A 130 17.61 3.77 -5.19
C ARG A 130 16.61 3.07 -4.28
N VAL A 131 15.38 2.89 -4.77
CA VAL A 131 14.28 2.33 -3.98
C VAL A 131 14.19 0.82 -4.16
N ARG A 132 14.00 0.11 -3.06
CA ARG A 132 13.61 -1.30 -3.01
C ARG A 132 12.26 -1.41 -2.32
N ILE A 133 11.30 -2.05 -2.99
CA ILE A 133 10.01 -2.40 -2.39
C ILE A 133 10.02 -3.88 -2.02
N ASP A 134 9.78 -4.17 -0.75
CA ASP A 134 9.62 -5.52 -0.24
C ASP A 134 8.13 -5.77 0.07
N VAL A 135 7.50 -6.67 -0.68
CA VAL A 135 6.08 -7.00 -0.54
C VAL A 135 5.93 -8.37 0.13
N ALA A 136 5.15 -8.45 1.19
CA ALA A 136 4.93 -9.70 1.91
C ALA A 136 4.11 -10.72 1.08
N GLY A 137 3.20 -10.25 0.25
CA GLY A 137 2.35 -11.07 -0.59
C GLY A 137 2.68 -10.96 -2.08
N LYS A 138 1.63 -10.96 -2.89
CA LYS A 138 1.69 -10.95 -4.35
C LYS A 138 1.66 -9.53 -4.93
N VAL A 139 2.13 -9.39 -6.16
CA VAL A 139 2.11 -8.12 -6.90
C VAL A 139 1.55 -8.39 -8.30
N SER A 140 0.56 -7.61 -8.72
CA SER A 140 0.02 -7.72 -10.08
C SER A 140 1.08 -7.44 -11.14
N ALA A 141 0.91 -8.01 -12.34
CA ALA A 141 1.85 -7.81 -13.45
C ALA A 141 2.05 -6.32 -13.75
N LEU A 142 0.95 -5.56 -13.84
CA LEU A 142 0.99 -4.12 -14.12
C LEU A 142 1.70 -3.33 -13.00
N ALA A 143 1.47 -3.66 -11.71
CA ALA A 143 2.18 -3.00 -10.62
C ALA A 143 3.68 -3.29 -10.66
N ALA A 144 4.07 -4.53 -10.95
CA ALA A 144 5.47 -4.91 -11.10
C ALA A 144 6.16 -4.20 -12.27
N GLU A 145 5.49 -4.11 -13.42
CA GLU A 145 5.98 -3.35 -14.59
C GLU A 145 6.21 -1.87 -14.23
N GLN A 146 5.26 -1.25 -13.55
CA GLN A 146 5.37 0.16 -13.15
C GLN A 146 6.51 0.39 -12.13
N ILE A 147 6.70 -0.50 -11.16
CA ILE A 147 7.84 -0.46 -10.23
C ILE A 147 9.16 -0.51 -11.01
N GLN A 148 9.29 -1.46 -11.94
CA GLN A 148 10.48 -1.61 -12.76
C GLN A 148 10.73 -0.42 -13.69
N ALA A 149 9.66 0.16 -14.26
CA ALA A 149 9.75 1.36 -15.10
C ALA A 149 10.31 2.58 -14.35
N HIS A 150 10.12 2.64 -13.02
CA HIS A 150 10.76 3.64 -12.15
C HIS A 150 12.20 3.29 -11.75
N GLY A 151 12.75 2.17 -12.24
CA GLY A 151 14.09 1.70 -11.88
C GLY A 151 14.18 1.16 -10.45
N TRP A 152 13.08 0.81 -9.83
CA TRP A 152 13.02 0.32 -8.46
C TRP A 152 13.16 -1.20 -8.39
N GLU A 153 13.80 -1.68 -7.33
CA GLU A 153 13.93 -3.10 -7.03
C GLU A 153 12.64 -3.62 -6.38
N LEU A 154 12.20 -4.83 -6.76
CA LEU A 154 11.01 -5.47 -6.22
C LEU A 154 11.31 -6.85 -5.68
N SER A 155 11.04 -7.07 -4.40
CA SER A 155 11.01 -8.39 -3.76
C SER A 155 9.57 -8.76 -3.41
N ARG A 156 9.19 -10.02 -3.68
CA ARG A 156 7.84 -10.55 -3.43
C ARG A 156 7.90 -11.71 -2.45
N ASN A 157 6.78 -11.99 -1.80
CA ASN A 157 6.66 -13.09 -0.83
C ASN A 157 7.71 -12.98 0.29
N VAL A 158 8.02 -11.75 0.70
CA VAL A 158 8.98 -11.48 1.76
C VAL A 158 8.35 -11.85 3.09
N ARG A 159 8.94 -12.82 3.77
CA ARG A 159 8.48 -13.26 5.08
C ARG A 159 9.05 -12.35 6.17
N PHE A 160 8.30 -12.16 7.23
CA PHE A 160 8.73 -11.48 8.44
C PHE A 160 8.06 -12.10 9.67
N GLN A 161 8.64 -11.90 10.84
CA GLN A 161 8.13 -12.48 12.09
C GLN A 161 6.71 -11.97 12.38
N GLY A 162 5.76 -12.89 12.53
CA GLY A 162 4.35 -12.59 12.74
C GLY A 162 3.57 -12.28 11.46
N ALA A 163 4.16 -12.50 10.29
CA ALA A 163 3.44 -12.43 9.03
C ALA A 163 2.33 -13.49 8.97
N PRO A 164 1.13 -13.13 8.49
CA PRO A 164 0.12 -14.11 8.13
C PRO A 164 0.63 -15.04 7.03
N ASN A 165 0.11 -16.28 6.99
CA ASN A 165 0.49 -17.27 5.98
C ASN A 165 -0.14 -17.05 4.59
N TYR A 166 -0.61 -15.85 4.28
CA TYR A 166 -1.28 -15.57 3.00
C TYR A 166 -0.37 -15.73 1.75
N ALA A 167 0.93 -15.84 1.95
CA ALA A 167 1.86 -16.09 0.84
C ALA A 167 2.03 -17.59 0.49
N LEU A 168 1.47 -18.49 1.29
CA LEU A 168 1.66 -19.95 1.15
C LEU A 168 0.53 -20.64 0.38
N ASP A 169 -0.65 -20.04 0.33
CA ASP A 169 -1.67 -20.56 -0.55
C ASP A 169 -1.24 -20.27 -2.00
N GLU A 170 -0.65 -21.25 -2.65
CA GLU A 170 -0.79 -21.38 -4.08
C GLU A 170 -2.30 -21.45 -4.31
N ALA A 171 -2.92 -20.29 -4.49
CA ALA A 171 -4.28 -20.24 -4.96
C ALA A 171 -4.27 -21.08 -6.24
N GLU A 172 -4.96 -22.21 -6.22
CA GLU A 172 -5.30 -22.91 -7.45
C GLU A 172 -5.75 -21.83 -8.44
N PRO A 173 -5.29 -21.90 -9.71
CA PRO A 173 -5.75 -20.94 -10.70
C PRO A 173 -7.27 -20.93 -10.59
N ILE A 174 -7.86 -19.80 -10.26
CA ILE A 174 -9.31 -19.63 -10.38
C ILE A 174 -9.54 -19.87 -11.87
N GLU A 175 -10.00 -21.05 -12.21
CA GLU A 175 -10.54 -21.30 -13.53
C GLU A 175 -11.64 -20.25 -13.71
N MET A 176 -11.30 -19.18 -14.41
CA MET A 176 -12.33 -18.24 -14.80
C MET A 176 -13.36 -19.05 -15.60
N PRO A 177 -14.63 -19.04 -15.20
CA PRO A 177 -15.64 -19.67 -16.03
C PRO A 177 -15.46 -19.08 -17.43
N LEU A 178 -15.31 -19.98 -18.40
CA LEU A 178 -15.21 -19.60 -19.79
C LEU A 178 -16.31 -18.59 -20.09
N PRO A 179 -16.01 -17.51 -20.86
CA PRO A 179 -17.02 -16.54 -21.22
C PRO A 179 -18.22 -17.33 -21.77
N PHE A 180 -19.39 -17.03 -21.25
CA PHE A 180 -20.65 -17.67 -21.60
C PHE A 180 -20.64 -18.02 -23.09
N GLU A 181 -20.71 -19.31 -23.42
CA GLU A 181 -21.03 -19.74 -24.76
C GLU A 181 -22.33 -19.03 -25.14
N THR A 182 -22.23 -18.08 -26.05
CA THR A 182 -23.44 -17.50 -26.66
C THR A 182 -24.18 -18.67 -27.27
N PRO A 183 -25.44 -18.94 -26.88
CA PRO A 183 -26.20 -19.99 -27.53
C PRO A 183 -26.22 -19.69 -29.05
N GLU A 184 -25.72 -20.62 -29.84
CA GLU A 184 -25.90 -20.58 -31.29
C GLU A 184 -27.39 -20.43 -31.54
N LEU A 185 -27.79 -19.25 -32.02
CA LEU A 185 -29.11 -19.04 -32.53
C LEU A 185 -29.21 -19.84 -33.83
N ASP A 186 -29.82 -21.01 -33.69
CA ASP A 186 -30.15 -21.89 -34.80
C ASP A 186 -30.99 -21.10 -35.82
N GLY A 187 -30.34 -20.76 -36.92
CA GLY A 187 -30.91 -19.89 -37.95
C GLY A 187 -31.94 -20.61 -38.83
N THR A 188 -33.16 -20.71 -38.36
CA THR A 188 -34.32 -20.94 -39.25
C THR A 188 -35.31 -19.80 -39.11
N PHE A 189 -34.93 -18.66 -39.69
CA PHE A 189 -35.90 -17.59 -39.92
C PHE A 189 -36.65 -17.89 -41.23
N ASN A 190 -37.84 -18.42 -41.08
CA ASN A 190 -38.79 -18.65 -42.15
C ASN A 190 -39.26 -17.29 -42.65
N SER A 191 -38.92 -16.99 -43.91
CA SER A 191 -39.40 -15.80 -44.63
C SER A 191 -40.84 -16.00 -45.07
N SER A 192 -41.76 -15.29 -44.46
CA SER A 192 -43.04 -15.01 -45.11
C SER A 192 -43.71 -13.77 -44.51
N GLU A 193 -43.88 -12.76 -45.40
CA GLU A 193 -44.99 -11.79 -45.48
C GLU A 193 -45.18 -10.82 -44.27
N THR A 194 -45.38 -9.54 -44.37
CA THR A 194 -46.05 -8.67 -45.36
C THR A 194 -45.80 -7.20 -45.00
N ASN A 195 -45.78 -6.39 -46.02
CA ASN A 195 -45.96 -4.93 -46.07
C ASN A 195 -46.82 -4.32 -44.95
N SER A 196 -46.31 -3.27 -44.32
CA SER A 196 -47.11 -2.07 -44.06
C SER A 196 -46.19 -0.87 -43.79
N SER A 197 -46.28 0.08 -44.68
CA SER A 197 -45.72 1.41 -44.64
C SER A 197 -46.33 2.22 -43.51
N GLU A 198 -45.53 2.68 -42.56
CA GLU A 198 -45.95 3.75 -41.66
C GLU A 198 -44.85 4.80 -41.54
N THR A 199 -45.21 5.98 -42.01
CA THR A 199 -44.44 7.21 -42.13
C THR A 199 -44.26 7.83 -40.77
N LEU A 200 -43.02 8.00 -40.32
CA LEU A 200 -42.68 8.77 -39.11
C LEU A 200 -42.54 10.26 -39.45
N PRO A 201 -43.09 11.16 -38.65
CA PRO A 201 -42.92 12.60 -38.82
C PRO A 201 -41.57 13.10 -38.28
N ALA A 202 -40.97 14.01 -39.02
CA ALA A 202 -39.75 14.71 -38.71
C ALA A 202 -39.82 15.51 -37.41
N SER A 203 -38.92 15.29 -36.50
CA SER A 203 -38.72 16.11 -35.31
C SER A 203 -37.75 17.26 -35.61
N GLN A 204 -38.20 18.49 -35.31
CA GLN A 204 -37.49 19.74 -35.47
C GLN A 204 -36.38 19.90 -34.40
N PRO A 205 -35.28 20.64 -34.68
CA PRO A 205 -34.24 20.93 -33.73
C PRO A 205 -34.67 22.06 -32.75
N PRO A 206 -34.13 22.06 -31.51
CA PRO A 206 -34.43 23.10 -30.55
C PRO A 206 -33.72 24.42 -30.88
N LYS A 207 -34.47 25.52 -30.72
CA LYS A 207 -34.00 26.88 -30.88
C LYS A 207 -33.09 27.30 -29.70
N ASN A 208 -31.95 27.89 -30.03
CA ASN A 208 -31.14 28.69 -29.15
C ASN A 208 -31.90 29.96 -28.71
N ASP A 209 -32.07 30.15 -27.42
CA ASP A 209 -32.37 31.47 -26.87
C ASP A 209 -31.14 31.96 -26.06
N THR A 210 -30.43 32.86 -26.73
CA THR A 210 -29.50 33.81 -26.09
C THR A 210 -30.34 35.01 -25.69
N GLN A 211 -30.40 35.38 -24.40
CA GLN A 211 -30.44 36.79 -23.97
C GLN A 211 -30.60 36.90 -22.44
N ARG A 212 -29.66 37.43 -21.79
CA ARG A 212 -29.35 38.57 -20.89
C ARG A 212 -28.60 38.14 -19.68
#